data_1e30137557da1694d805bf3e365d3724
#
_entry.id   1e30137557da1694d805bf3e365d3724
#
_cell.length_a   1.000
_cell.length_b   1.000
_cell.length_c   1.000
_cell.angle_alpha   90.00
_cell.angle_beta   90.00
_cell.angle_gamma   90.00
#
_symmetry.space_group_name_H-M   'P 1'
#
loop_
_entity.id
_entity.type
_entity.pdbx_description
1 polymer ?
#
loop_
_entity_poly.entity_id
_entity_poly.type
_entity_poly.pdbx_seq_one_letter_code
_entity_poly.pdbx_strand_id
1 'polypeptide(L)'
;THAFIDGRKLITSAKGEKLTDSQRAQLKDYAQVIKTNWEKVLAEAAFKYAGSVYKDLNVIKAIVDGGAGDIKKAFKTYAKHWGEMKGFLLALQTGGKDLGATAVQLNRLSGFGPVLVTGGQVTGIDKDGNFEIGGDMTMERYMVEMVKLQKVLADNFGLQAKQKDM
;
A
#
# COMPACT_ATOMS: atom_id res chain seq x y z
N THR A 1 -13.42 -14.81 -6.53
CA THR A 1 -13.55 -16.22 -6.05
C THR A 1 -14.21 -17.09 -7.12
N HIS A 2 -15.39 -16.69 -7.66
CA HIS A 2 -16.05 -17.46 -8.71
C HIS A 2 -15.19 -17.62 -9.97
N ALA A 3 -14.59 -16.54 -10.49
CA ALA A 3 -13.73 -16.58 -11.67
C ALA A 3 -12.57 -17.60 -11.54
N PHE A 4 -11.96 -17.74 -10.35
CA PHE A 4 -10.92 -18.75 -10.10
C PHE A 4 -11.46 -20.18 -10.17
N ILE A 5 -12.61 -20.43 -9.53
CA ILE A 5 -13.26 -21.75 -9.52
C ILE A 5 -13.71 -22.12 -10.93
N ASP A 6 -14.33 -21.19 -11.64
CA ASP A 6 -14.86 -21.42 -12.98
C ASP A 6 -13.74 -21.62 -14.00
N GLY A 7 -12.63 -20.87 -13.87
CA GLY A 7 -11.43 -21.11 -14.68
C GLY A 7 -10.83 -22.49 -14.45
N ARG A 8 -10.76 -22.96 -13.20
CA ARG A 8 -10.31 -24.32 -12.90
C ARG A 8 -11.24 -25.40 -13.49
N LYS A 9 -12.55 -25.22 -13.35
CA LYS A 9 -13.54 -26.12 -13.94
C LYS A 9 -13.38 -26.22 -15.45
N LEU A 10 -13.19 -25.07 -16.13
CA LEU A 10 -12.97 -25.03 -17.56
C LEU A 10 -11.73 -25.81 -18.00
N ILE A 11 -10.60 -25.61 -17.31
CA ILE A 11 -9.36 -26.36 -17.58
C ILE A 11 -9.55 -27.85 -17.33
N THR A 12 -10.18 -28.22 -16.21
CA THR A 12 -10.40 -29.64 -15.86
C THR A 12 -11.34 -30.33 -16.86
N SER A 13 -12.36 -29.62 -17.40
CA SER A 13 -13.28 -30.17 -18.38
C SER A 13 -12.63 -30.53 -19.72
N ALA A 14 -11.48 -29.92 -20.02
CA ALA A 14 -10.71 -30.26 -21.23
C ALA A 14 -10.01 -31.61 -21.16
N LYS A 15 -9.93 -32.25 -19.98
CA LYS A 15 -9.35 -33.63 -19.78
C LYS A 15 -7.95 -33.82 -20.39
N GLY A 16 -7.13 -32.77 -20.39
CA GLY A 16 -5.78 -32.80 -21.00
C GLY A 16 -5.74 -32.44 -22.48
N GLU A 17 -6.87 -32.27 -23.12
CA GLU A 17 -6.95 -31.82 -24.50
C GLU A 17 -6.61 -30.35 -24.65
N LYS A 18 -6.21 -29.97 -25.87
CA LYS A 18 -5.92 -28.56 -26.18
C LYS A 18 -7.19 -27.73 -26.12
N LEU A 19 -7.15 -26.65 -25.32
CA LEU A 19 -8.26 -25.70 -25.22
C LEU A 19 -8.59 -25.06 -26.57
N THR A 20 -9.88 -24.91 -26.85
CA THR A 20 -10.37 -24.14 -28.00
C THR A 20 -10.06 -22.65 -27.85
N ASP A 21 -10.16 -21.89 -28.94
CA ASP A 21 -9.97 -20.44 -28.89
C ASP A 21 -10.99 -19.74 -27.98
N SER A 22 -12.24 -20.21 -27.99
CA SER A 22 -13.30 -19.70 -27.11
C SER A 22 -12.98 -19.97 -25.63
N GLN A 23 -12.52 -21.18 -25.31
CA GLN A 23 -12.12 -21.52 -23.94
C GLN A 23 -10.91 -20.71 -23.47
N ARG A 24 -9.94 -20.45 -24.34
CA ARG A 24 -8.81 -19.57 -24.02
C ARG A 24 -9.24 -18.12 -23.80
N ALA A 25 -10.16 -17.60 -24.62
CA ALA A 25 -10.72 -16.28 -24.42
C ALA A 25 -11.42 -16.15 -23.05
N GLN A 26 -12.25 -17.13 -22.71
CA GLN A 26 -12.94 -17.18 -21.41
C GLN A 26 -11.98 -17.27 -20.21
N LEU A 27 -10.87 -18.01 -20.34
CA LEU A 27 -9.83 -18.03 -19.28
C LEU A 27 -9.13 -16.68 -19.14
N LYS A 28 -8.89 -15.95 -20.23
CA LYS A 28 -8.35 -14.58 -20.17
C LYS A 28 -9.29 -13.64 -19.42
N ASP A 29 -10.60 -13.75 -19.66
CA ASP A 29 -11.60 -12.94 -18.94
C ASP A 29 -11.59 -13.26 -17.44
N TYR A 30 -11.55 -14.54 -17.05
CA TYR A 30 -11.41 -14.93 -15.64
C TYR A 30 -10.10 -14.41 -15.02
N ALA A 31 -8.98 -14.52 -15.73
CA ALA A 31 -7.71 -13.99 -15.26
C ALA A 31 -7.75 -12.46 -15.08
N GLN A 32 -8.41 -11.74 -15.98
CA GLN A 32 -8.57 -10.29 -15.86
C GLN A 32 -9.41 -9.90 -14.65
N VAL A 33 -10.53 -10.62 -14.39
CA VAL A 33 -11.35 -10.42 -13.18
C VAL A 33 -10.54 -10.66 -11.91
N ILE A 34 -9.75 -11.73 -11.86
CA ILE A 34 -8.90 -12.06 -10.72
C ILE A 34 -7.87 -10.94 -10.49
N LYS A 35 -7.17 -10.53 -11.56
CA LYS A 35 -6.14 -9.49 -11.51
C LYS A 35 -6.71 -8.16 -10.98
N THR A 36 -7.82 -7.69 -11.55
CA THR A 36 -8.45 -6.42 -11.16
C THR A 36 -8.88 -6.44 -9.69
N ASN A 37 -9.49 -7.54 -9.23
CA ASN A 37 -9.88 -7.66 -7.83
C ASN A 37 -8.67 -7.74 -6.89
N TRP A 38 -7.59 -8.40 -7.30
CA TRP A 38 -6.35 -8.48 -6.52
C TRP A 38 -5.69 -7.10 -6.36
N GLU A 39 -5.57 -6.35 -7.45
CA GLU A 39 -5.08 -4.96 -7.41
C GLU A 39 -5.91 -4.10 -6.46
N LYS A 40 -7.24 -4.23 -6.50
CA LYS A 40 -8.14 -3.50 -5.60
C LYS A 40 -7.91 -3.86 -4.13
N VAL A 41 -7.75 -5.14 -3.80
CA VAL A 41 -7.48 -5.60 -2.43
C VAL A 41 -6.14 -5.02 -1.92
N LEU A 42 -5.10 -5.01 -2.74
CA LEU A 42 -3.80 -4.41 -2.38
C LEU A 42 -3.94 -2.89 -2.15
N ALA A 43 -4.68 -2.20 -3.01
CA ALA A 43 -4.93 -0.77 -2.86
C ALA A 43 -5.76 -0.45 -1.61
N GLU A 44 -6.79 -1.25 -1.30
CA GLU A 44 -7.57 -1.13 -0.05
C GLU A 44 -6.70 -1.34 1.20
N ALA A 45 -5.78 -2.31 1.17
CA ALA A 45 -4.84 -2.54 2.26
C ALA A 45 -3.89 -1.35 2.44
N ALA A 46 -3.27 -0.85 1.35
CA ALA A 46 -2.43 0.34 1.40
C ALA A 46 -3.19 1.57 1.93
N PHE A 47 -4.42 1.79 1.47
CA PHE A 47 -5.30 2.86 1.94
C PHE A 47 -5.54 2.79 3.45
N LYS A 48 -5.90 1.60 3.95
CA LYS A 48 -6.11 1.36 5.38
C LYS A 48 -4.86 1.66 6.19
N TYR A 49 -3.70 1.18 5.74
CA TYR A 49 -2.46 1.38 6.48
C TYR A 49 -1.95 2.83 6.41
N ALA A 50 -2.23 3.58 5.35
CA ALA A 50 -2.00 5.02 5.33
C ALA A 50 -2.82 5.74 6.43
N GLY A 51 -4.08 5.37 6.64
CA GLY A 51 -4.89 5.84 7.76
C GLY A 51 -4.36 5.40 9.13
N SER A 52 -3.81 4.18 9.25
CA SER A 52 -3.16 3.72 10.47
C SER A 52 -1.90 4.53 10.79
N VAL A 53 -1.04 4.79 9.80
CA VAL A 53 0.14 5.65 9.91
C VAL A 53 -0.24 7.06 10.39
N TYR A 54 -1.27 7.66 9.82
CA TYR A 54 -1.79 8.95 10.26
C TYR A 54 -2.18 8.94 11.75
N LYS A 55 -2.93 7.93 12.18
CA LYS A 55 -3.38 7.77 13.58
C LYS A 55 -2.22 7.55 14.54
N ASP A 56 -1.25 6.74 14.15
CA ASP A 56 -0.05 6.48 14.98
C ASP A 56 0.79 7.74 15.17
N LEU A 57 0.94 8.56 14.12
CA LEU A 57 1.64 9.84 14.20
C LEU A 57 0.94 10.82 15.15
N ASN A 58 -0.40 10.85 15.17
CA ASN A 58 -1.14 11.63 16.16
C ASN A 58 -0.85 11.15 17.60
N VAL A 59 -0.77 9.84 17.83
CA VAL A 59 -0.41 9.29 19.16
C VAL A 59 1.01 9.70 19.54
N ILE A 60 1.97 9.57 18.62
CA ILE A 60 3.37 9.97 18.86
C ILE A 60 3.44 11.45 19.19
N LYS A 61 2.78 12.29 18.39
CA LYS A 61 2.73 13.74 18.61
C LYS A 61 2.16 14.08 19.99
N ALA A 62 1.06 13.46 20.38
CA ALA A 62 0.47 13.71 21.70
C ALA A 62 1.45 13.36 22.86
N ILE A 63 2.24 12.30 22.71
CA ILE A 63 3.27 11.94 23.71
C ILE A 63 4.40 12.97 23.73
N VAL A 64 4.88 13.41 22.54
CA VAL A 64 5.95 14.41 22.42
C VAL A 64 5.52 15.76 23.00
N ASP A 65 4.25 16.14 22.83
CA ASP A 65 3.67 17.39 23.37
C ASP A 65 3.40 17.32 24.89
N GLY A 66 3.89 16.30 25.60
CA GLY A 66 3.82 16.15 27.05
C GLY A 66 2.69 15.24 27.54
N GLY A 67 2.02 14.50 26.66
CA GLY A 67 1.04 13.50 27.01
C GLY A 67 1.66 12.24 27.62
N ALA A 68 0.83 11.44 28.31
CA ALA A 68 1.23 10.16 28.86
C ALA A 68 1.39 9.10 27.74
N GLY A 69 2.45 8.29 27.82
CA GLY A 69 2.64 7.17 26.89
C GLY A 69 4.08 6.68 26.78
N ASP A 70 4.24 5.54 26.13
CA ASP A 70 5.55 4.97 25.80
C ASP A 70 5.89 5.29 24.34
N ILE A 71 6.80 6.25 24.15
CA ILE A 71 7.24 6.70 22.83
C ILE A 71 7.88 5.59 22.00
N LYS A 72 8.63 4.66 22.64
CA LYS A 72 9.28 3.55 21.92
C LYS A 72 8.23 2.57 21.39
N LYS A 73 7.21 2.27 22.19
CA LYS A 73 6.10 1.40 21.80
C LYS A 73 5.27 2.05 20.69
N ALA A 74 4.95 3.33 20.82
CA ALA A 74 4.22 4.09 19.81
C ALA A 74 4.98 4.13 18.48
N PHE A 75 6.27 4.44 18.49
CA PHE A 75 7.11 4.46 17.30
C PHE A 75 7.23 3.08 16.65
N LYS A 76 7.37 1.99 17.43
CA LYS A 76 7.39 0.62 16.91
C LYS A 76 6.09 0.27 16.16
N THR A 77 4.94 0.69 16.69
CA THR A 77 3.64 0.48 16.06
C THR A 77 3.54 1.25 14.73
N TYR A 78 3.92 2.52 14.75
CA TYR A 78 3.99 3.36 13.56
C TYR A 78 4.90 2.77 12.48
N ALA A 79 6.13 2.39 12.83
CA ALA A 79 7.10 1.82 11.88
C ALA A 79 6.58 0.52 11.26
N LYS A 80 5.88 -0.31 12.05
CA LYS A 80 5.20 -1.51 11.56
C LYS A 80 4.13 -1.17 10.52
N HIS A 81 3.19 -0.28 10.84
CA HIS A 81 2.11 0.09 9.90
C HIS A 81 2.65 0.80 8.65
N TRP A 82 3.73 1.60 8.81
CA TRP A 82 4.43 2.20 7.68
C TRP A 82 5.01 1.12 6.76
N GLY A 83 5.68 0.11 7.31
CA GLY A 83 6.25 -1.00 6.53
C GLY A 83 5.18 -1.82 5.80
N GLU A 84 4.04 -2.09 6.45
CA GLU A 84 2.90 -2.78 5.84
C GLU A 84 2.30 -1.93 4.68
N MET A 85 2.09 -0.63 4.89
CA MET A 85 1.67 0.29 3.84
C MET A 85 2.62 0.26 2.65
N LYS A 86 3.93 0.42 2.91
CA LYS A 86 4.96 0.43 1.86
C LYS A 86 5.00 -0.88 1.09
N GLY A 87 4.89 -2.01 1.78
CA GLY A 87 4.83 -3.33 1.16
C GLY A 87 3.66 -3.48 0.18
N PHE A 88 2.45 -3.04 0.55
CA PHE A 88 1.30 -3.08 -0.33
C PHE A 88 1.43 -2.11 -1.52
N LEU A 89 2.01 -0.92 -1.32
CA LEU A 89 2.29 0.02 -2.41
C LEU A 89 3.28 -0.56 -3.43
N LEU A 90 4.31 -1.28 -2.97
CA LEU A 90 5.25 -1.97 -3.85
C LEU A 90 4.59 -3.16 -4.57
N ALA A 91 3.74 -3.92 -3.87
CA ALA A 91 3.00 -5.03 -4.47
C ALA A 91 2.08 -4.57 -5.61
N LEU A 92 1.46 -3.39 -5.52
CA LEU A 92 0.70 -2.79 -6.61
C LEU A 92 1.55 -2.56 -7.87
N GLN A 93 2.82 -2.19 -7.70
CA GLN A 93 3.74 -1.90 -8.80
C GLN A 93 4.27 -3.19 -9.48
N THR A 94 4.24 -4.32 -8.77
CA THR A 94 4.68 -5.62 -9.31
C THR A 94 3.58 -6.39 -10.03
N GLY A 95 2.33 -5.94 -9.99
CA GLY A 95 1.16 -6.62 -10.56
C GLY A 95 1.06 -6.62 -12.09
N GLY A 96 2.07 -6.10 -12.78
CA GLY A 96 2.11 -6.07 -14.24
C GLY A 96 1.19 -5.04 -14.90
N LYS A 97 0.57 -4.15 -14.11
CA LYS A 97 -0.11 -2.95 -14.61
C LYS A 97 0.92 -1.81 -14.65
N ASP A 98 1.02 -1.15 -15.79
CA ASP A 98 1.77 0.11 -15.84
C ASP A 98 1.02 1.19 -15.09
N LEU A 99 1.54 1.60 -13.94
CA LEU A 99 0.96 2.66 -13.12
C LEU A 99 1.49 4.05 -13.50
N GLY A 100 2.53 4.15 -14.32
CA GLY A 100 3.07 5.41 -14.82
C GLY A 100 3.25 6.46 -13.71
N ALA A 101 2.66 7.64 -13.90
CA ALA A 101 2.71 8.74 -12.94
C ALA A 101 2.13 8.39 -11.56
N THR A 102 1.16 7.48 -11.49
CA THR A 102 0.59 7.02 -10.22
C THR A 102 1.65 6.35 -9.36
N ALA A 103 2.50 5.47 -9.92
CA ALA A 103 3.59 4.84 -9.17
C ALA A 103 4.56 5.89 -8.59
N VAL A 104 4.90 6.92 -9.38
CA VAL A 104 5.76 8.02 -8.93
C VAL A 104 5.12 8.77 -7.74
N GLN A 105 3.83 9.08 -7.83
CA GLN A 105 3.10 9.73 -6.74
C GLN A 105 3.06 8.88 -5.47
N LEU A 106 2.73 7.60 -5.57
CA LEU A 106 2.68 6.68 -4.44
C LEU A 106 4.04 6.58 -3.73
N ASN A 107 5.14 6.52 -4.50
CA ASN A 107 6.48 6.48 -3.95
C ASN A 107 6.88 7.79 -3.28
N ARG A 108 6.57 8.94 -3.88
CA ARG A 108 6.85 10.27 -3.29
C ARG A 108 6.09 10.47 -1.98
N LEU A 109 4.79 10.17 -1.95
CA LEU A 109 3.94 10.36 -0.78
C LEU A 109 4.32 9.44 0.37
N SER A 110 4.70 8.19 0.09
CA SER A 110 5.14 7.25 1.13
C SER A 110 6.58 7.46 1.61
N GLY A 111 7.43 8.02 0.75
CA GLY A 111 8.86 8.14 1.01
C GLY A 111 9.62 6.82 0.93
N PHE A 112 10.93 6.87 1.13
CA PHE A 112 11.81 5.70 1.19
C PHE A 112 11.66 4.96 2.53
N GLY A 113 11.68 5.69 3.64
CA GLY A 113 11.56 5.18 5.00
C GLY A 113 10.59 6.01 5.86
N PRO A 114 10.41 5.63 7.14
CA PRO A 114 9.53 6.34 8.05
C PRO A 114 10.09 7.73 8.42
N VAL A 115 9.21 8.65 8.78
CA VAL A 115 9.59 9.93 9.38
C VAL A 115 9.97 9.70 10.85
N LEU A 116 11.03 10.37 11.31
CA LEU A 116 11.55 10.21 12.66
C LEU A 116 10.92 11.21 13.63
N VAL A 117 10.89 10.84 14.91
CA VAL A 117 10.37 11.72 15.99
C VAL A 117 11.20 13.00 16.11
N THR A 118 12.48 12.93 15.80
CA THR A 118 13.41 14.08 15.82
C THR A 118 13.33 14.96 14.57
N GLY A 119 12.42 14.65 13.66
CA GLY A 119 12.35 15.26 12.34
C GLY A 119 13.23 14.56 11.31
N GLY A 120 12.97 14.84 10.04
CA GLY A 120 13.60 14.17 8.92
C GLY A 120 12.98 12.81 8.60
N GLN A 121 13.36 12.25 7.48
CA GLN A 121 12.88 10.95 7.00
C GLN A 121 14.07 10.08 6.63
N VAL A 122 13.95 8.78 6.81
CA VAL A 122 14.96 7.85 6.27
C VAL A 122 14.88 7.89 4.74
N THR A 123 15.99 8.28 4.12
CA THR A 123 16.10 8.51 2.67
C THR A 123 16.95 7.46 1.95
N GLY A 124 17.70 6.66 2.71
CA GLY A 124 18.56 5.64 2.15
C GLY A 124 19.20 4.76 3.23
N ILE A 125 20.06 3.89 2.77
CA ILE A 125 20.95 3.06 3.58
C ILE A 125 22.35 3.23 3.01
N ASP A 126 23.32 3.60 3.85
CA ASP A 126 24.71 3.75 3.44
C ASP A 126 25.41 2.39 3.19
N LYS A 127 26.65 2.44 2.72
CA LYS A 127 27.47 1.24 2.44
C LYS A 127 27.75 0.37 3.67
N ASP A 128 27.61 0.91 4.86
CA ASP A 128 27.87 0.24 6.14
C ASP A 128 26.54 -0.26 6.80
N GLY A 129 25.39 -0.04 6.13
CA GLY A 129 24.08 -0.49 6.58
C GLY A 129 23.37 0.48 7.52
N ASN A 130 23.89 1.70 7.73
CA ASN A 130 23.23 2.71 8.56
C ASN A 130 22.18 3.48 7.79
N PHE A 131 21.14 3.95 8.47
CA PHE A 131 20.11 4.78 7.86
C PHE A 131 20.65 6.19 7.54
N GLU A 132 20.51 6.58 6.29
CA GLU A 132 20.65 7.97 5.88
C GLU A 132 19.36 8.71 6.21
N ILE A 133 19.51 9.85 6.90
CA ILE A 133 18.37 10.69 7.30
C ILE A 133 18.51 12.01 6.57
N GLY A 134 17.43 12.43 5.90
CA GLY A 134 17.45 13.66 5.13
C GLY A 134 16.10 14.38 5.13
N GLY A 135 16.15 15.61 4.59
CA GLY A 135 14.97 16.46 4.42
C GLY A 135 14.48 17.11 5.71
N ASP A 136 13.45 17.91 5.52
CA ASP A 136 12.76 18.68 6.55
C ASP A 136 11.34 18.16 6.84
N MET A 137 11.09 16.87 6.53
CA MET A 137 9.79 16.27 6.73
C MET A 137 9.47 16.20 8.22
N THR A 138 8.37 16.83 8.62
CA THR A 138 7.81 16.73 9.97
C THR A 138 6.68 15.71 10.03
N MET A 139 6.31 15.28 11.23
CA MET A 139 5.18 14.36 11.43
C MET A 139 3.88 14.96 10.88
N GLU A 140 3.63 16.25 11.13
CA GLU A 140 2.42 16.95 10.67
C GLU A 140 2.35 17.01 9.13
N ARG A 141 3.46 17.33 8.48
CA ARG A 141 3.53 17.32 7.01
C ARG A 141 3.31 15.92 6.47
N TYR A 142 3.89 14.92 7.11
CA TYR A 142 3.73 13.53 6.66
C TYR A 142 2.30 13.00 6.87
N MET A 143 1.60 13.45 7.91
CA MET A 143 0.17 13.16 8.08
C MET A 143 -0.67 13.69 6.91
N VAL A 144 -0.35 14.89 6.40
CA VAL A 144 -0.98 15.42 5.18
C VAL A 144 -0.66 14.56 3.96
N GLU A 145 0.59 14.09 3.84
CA GLU A 145 0.96 13.17 2.75
C GLU A 145 0.18 11.84 2.81
N MET A 146 -0.14 11.34 4.01
CA MET A 146 -0.97 10.13 4.15
C MET A 146 -2.41 10.34 3.65
N VAL A 147 -2.99 11.50 3.91
CA VAL A 147 -4.33 11.85 3.36
C VAL A 147 -4.29 11.96 1.83
N LYS A 148 -3.25 12.59 1.27
CA LYS A 148 -3.05 12.65 -0.18
C LYS A 148 -2.84 11.25 -0.78
N LEU A 149 -2.10 10.38 -0.11
CA LEU A 149 -1.87 9.00 -0.52
C LEU A 149 -3.19 8.23 -0.59
N GLN A 150 -4.05 8.36 0.43
CA GLN A 150 -5.37 7.77 0.42
C GLN A 150 -6.22 8.28 -0.76
N LYS A 151 -6.17 9.58 -1.04
CA LYS A 151 -6.88 10.15 -2.21
C LYS A 151 -6.38 9.57 -3.53
N VAL A 152 -5.06 9.49 -3.73
CA VAL A 152 -4.48 8.88 -4.94
C VAL A 152 -4.91 7.43 -5.11
N LEU A 153 -4.93 6.65 -4.04
CA LEU A 153 -5.38 5.26 -4.07
C LEU A 153 -6.87 5.16 -4.39
N ALA A 154 -7.70 5.99 -3.77
CA ALA A 154 -9.14 5.99 -4.03
C ALA A 154 -9.47 6.33 -5.48
N ASP A 155 -8.86 7.40 -6.02
CA ASP A 155 -9.10 7.89 -7.36
C ASP A 155 -8.64 6.89 -8.45
N ASN A 156 -7.51 6.21 -8.26
CA ASN A 156 -6.92 5.33 -9.28
C ASN A 156 -7.39 3.87 -9.23
N PHE A 157 -7.90 3.42 -8.08
CA PHE A 157 -8.32 2.03 -7.90
C PHE A 157 -9.82 1.88 -7.57
N GLY A 158 -10.60 2.96 -7.66
CA GLY A 158 -12.04 2.96 -7.45
C GLY A 158 -12.43 2.50 -6.04
N LEU A 159 -11.68 2.95 -5.02
CA LEU A 159 -11.97 2.61 -3.64
C LEU A 159 -13.09 3.49 -3.11
N GLN A 160 -14.04 2.87 -2.40
CA GLN A 160 -15.00 3.62 -1.60
C GLN A 160 -14.39 3.84 -0.22
N ALA A 161 -14.00 5.10 0.06
CA ALA A 161 -13.50 5.48 1.37
C ALA A 161 -14.58 5.21 2.43
N LYS A 162 -14.30 4.28 3.33
CA LYS A 162 -15.14 4.10 4.52
C LYS A 162 -14.68 5.11 5.56
N GLN A 163 -15.61 5.88 6.11
CA GLN A 163 -15.34 6.97 7.07
C GLN A 163 -14.46 6.53 8.26
N LYS A 164 -14.45 5.25 8.62
CA LYS A 164 -13.60 4.69 9.67
C LYS A 164 -12.12 4.49 9.28
N ASP A 165 -11.81 4.56 8.01
CA ASP A 165 -10.47 4.27 7.45
C ASP A 165 -9.72 5.57 7.06
N MET A 166 -10.38 6.73 7.26
CA MET A 166 -9.80 8.07 7.08
C MET A 166 -9.31 8.66 8.40
#